data_dffea62d16b7ef7e5d4c36f491478019
#
_entry.id   dffea62d16b7ef7e5d4c36f491478019
#
_cell.length_a   1.000
_cell.length_b   1.000
_cell.length_c   1.000
_cell.angle_alpha   90.00
_cell.angle_beta   90.00
_cell.angle_gamma   90.00
#
_symmetry.space_group_name_H-M   'P 1'
#
loop_
_entity.id
_entity.type
_entity.pdbx_description
1 polymer ?
#
loop_
_entity_poly.entity_id
_entity_poly.type
_entity_poly.pdbx_seq_one_letter_code
_entity_poly.pdbx_strand_id
1 'polypeptide(L)'
;MFINEKSPMLIRDLDLLREIKKNSHVNVGWSIVTTKDDEVKQAFEPKAPPVSARFEAMRQLAREEIMNSTVFMPIMPFVYDDEKNIEVVVRKTGDCGGQYVLDGGLTLWGYCKTHISIEPFKNTIRS
;
A
#
# COMPACT_ATOMS: atom_id res chain seq x y z
N MET A 1 -17.21 -4.42 4.77
CA MET A 1 -16.60 -3.06 4.73
C MET A 1 -15.13 -3.17 4.34
N PHE A 2 -14.71 -2.36 3.40
CA PHE A 2 -13.32 -2.27 2.99
C PHE A 2 -12.75 -0.91 3.37
N ILE A 3 -11.63 -0.91 4.08
CA ILE A 3 -10.94 0.31 4.51
C ILE A 3 -9.56 0.34 3.86
N ASN A 4 -9.24 1.37 3.11
CA ASN A 4 -7.90 1.56 2.54
C ASN A 4 -7.16 2.61 3.37
N GLU A 5 -5.96 2.27 3.84
CA GLU A 5 -5.27 3.09 4.82
C GLU A 5 -3.75 3.15 4.57
N LYS A 6 -3.15 4.24 4.97
CA LYS A 6 -1.69 4.43 4.99
C LYS A 6 -1.15 4.63 6.40
N SER A 7 -2.01 5.00 7.34
CA SER A 7 -1.59 5.35 8.70
C SER A 7 -1.88 4.23 9.69
N PRO A 8 -0.92 3.87 10.55
CA PRO A 8 -1.14 2.91 11.61
C PRO A 8 -2.11 3.42 12.69
N MET A 9 -2.57 4.66 12.59
CA MET A 9 -3.54 5.23 13.55
C MET A 9 -4.86 4.45 13.59
N LEU A 10 -5.17 3.68 12.55
CA LEU A 10 -6.34 2.81 12.54
C LEU A 10 -6.35 1.82 13.72
N ILE A 11 -5.18 1.49 14.24
CA ILE A 11 -5.05 0.58 15.39
C ILE A 11 -5.72 1.13 16.65
N ARG A 12 -5.85 2.46 16.77
CA ARG A 12 -6.61 3.07 17.89
C ARG A 12 -8.07 2.66 17.89
N ASP A 13 -8.59 2.32 16.72
CA ASP A 13 -10.01 2.01 16.53
C ASP A 13 -10.27 0.51 16.49
N LEU A 14 -9.34 -0.30 17.04
CA LEU A 14 -9.47 -1.76 17.09
C LEU A 14 -10.79 -2.19 17.73
N ASP A 15 -11.23 -1.52 18.78
CA ASP A 15 -12.49 -1.86 19.45
C ASP A 15 -13.68 -1.68 18.52
N LEU A 16 -13.68 -0.62 17.71
CA LEU A 16 -14.70 -0.38 16.71
C LEU A 16 -14.66 -1.43 15.59
N LEU A 17 -13.46 -1.79 15.16
CA LEU A 17 -13.27 -2.83 14.13
C LEU A 17 -13.77 -4.19 14.63
N ARG A 18 -13.50 -4.53 15.87
CA ARG A 18 -14.02 -5.76 16.49
C ARG A 18 -15.54 -5.77 16.52
N GLU A 19 -16.13 -4.65 16.88
CA GLU A 19 -17.58 -4.48 16.95
C GLU A 19 -18.22 -4.65 15.56
N ILE A 20 -17.65 -4.02 14.54
CA ILE A 20 -18.13 -4.15 13.16
C ILE A 20 -17.98 -5.59 12.67
N LYS A 21 -16.87 -6.24 13.01
CA LYS A 21 -16.58 -7.62 12.59
C LYS A 21 -17.64 -8.62 13.11
N LYS A 22 -18.23 -8.37 14.26
CA LYS A 22 -19.28 -9.24 14.82
C LYS A 22 -20.51 -9.32 13.92
N ASN A 23 -20.82 -8.25 13.20
CA ASN A 23 -22.05 -8.13 12.41
C ASN A 23 -21.80 -8.04 10.91
N SER A 24 -20.54 -7.90 10.49
CA SER A 24 -20.19 -7.64 9.11
C SER A 24 -18.75 -8.06 8.84
N HIS A 25 -18.37 -8.15 7.56
CA HIS A 25 -16.97 -8.36 7.18
C HIS A 25 -16.19 -7.04 7.25
N VAL A 26 -14.99 -7.13 7.81
CA VAL A 26 -14.03 -6.01 7.81
C VAL A 26 -12.78 -6.47 7.09
N ASN A 27 -12.35 -5.68 6.12
CA ASN A 27 -11.12 -5.91 5.36
C ASN A 27 -10.35 -4.60 5.28
N VAL A 28 -9.11 -4.61 5.73
CA VAL A 28 -8.24 -3.43 5.72
C VAL A 28 -7.16 -3.60 4.66
N GLY A 29 -7.11 -2.68 3.71
CA GLY A 29 -6.05 -2.63 2.71
C GLY A 29 -5.00 -1.59 3.10
N TRP A 30 -3.76 -2.02 3.26
CA TRP A 30 -2.64 -1.13 3.52
C TRP A 30 -1.99 -0.73 2.21
N SER A 31 -1.95 0.56 1.93
CA SER A 31 -1.32 1.09 0.73
C SER A 31 0.20 0.99 0.85
N ILE A 32 0.80 0.03 0.20
CA ILE A 32 2.23 -0.28 0.29
C ILE A 32 2.76 -0.61 -1.11
N VAL A 33 3.77 0.12 -1.57
CA VAL A 33 4.40 -0.11 -2.87
C VAL A 33 5.88 -0.49 -2.77
N THR A 34 6.44 -0.46 -1.58
CA THR A 34 7.82 -0.85 -1.29
C THR A 34 7.93 -1.28 0.16
N THR A 35 8.98 -2.02 0.48
CA THR A 35 9.31 -2.36 1.88
C THR A 35 10.33 -1.41 2.48
N LYS A 36 10.83 -0.46 1.71
CA LYS A 36 11.91 0.44 2.12
C LYS A 36 11.40 1.84 2.44
N ASP A 37 11.87 2.39 3.54
CA ASP A 37 11.66 3.79 3.91
C ASP A 37 12.88 4.60 3.47
N ASP A 38 13.10 4.68 2.15
CA ASP A 38 14.25 5.35 1.55
C ASP A 38 13.92 6.73 0.97
N GLU A 39 14.88 7.35 0.30
CA GLU A 39 14.71 8.66 -0.30
C GLU A 39 13.62 8.67 -1.37
N VAL A 40 13.48 7.59 -2.12
CA VAL A 40 12.46 7.48 -3.16
C VAL A 40 11.07 7.51 -2.55
N LYS A 41 10.87 6.74 -1.48
CA LYS A 41 9.60 6.73 -0.74
C LYS A 41 9.31 8.12 -0.17
N GLN A 42 10.30 8.80 0.39
CA GLN A 42 10.14 10.15 0.92
C GLN A 42 9.76 11.16 -0.17
N ALA A 43 10.27 10.99 -1.38
CA ALA A 43 9.92 11.85 -2.50
C ALA A 43 8.44 11.68 -2.92
N PHE A 44 7.93 10.45 -2.92
CA PHE A 44 6.56 10.16 -3.33
C PHE A 44 5.54 10.33 -2.22
N GLU A 45 5.93 10.07 -0.98
CA GLU A 45 5.03 10.12 0.17
C GLU A 45 5.67 10.87 1.36
N PRO A 46 6.00 12.17 1.20
CA PRO A 46 6.79 12.89 2.21
C PRO A 46 6.09 13.03 3.57
N LYS A 47 4.75 12.98 3.59
CA LYS A 47 3.97 13.15 4.82
C LYS A 47 3.35 11.84 5.32
N ALA A 48 3.58 10.75 4.64
CA ALA A 48 3.01 9.46 5.05
C ALA A 48 3.88 8.80 6.13
N PRO A 49 3.27 8.03 7.06
CA PRO A 49 4.02 7.25 8.03
C PRO A 49 4.96 6.25 7.38
N PRO A 50 5.98 5.77 8.10
CA PRO A 50 6.89 4.75 7.57
C PRO A 50 6.18 3.48 7.13
N VAL A 51 6.70 2.83 6.08
CA VAL A 51 6.16 1.56 5.59
C VAL A 51 6.26 0.47 6.66
N SER A 52 7.34 0.46 7.44
CA SER A 52 7.52 -0.47 8.55
C SER A 52 6.38 -0.39 9.56
N ALA A 53 5.86 0.79 9.84
CA ALA A 53 4.73 0.98 10.73
C ALA A 53 3.44 0.38 10.16
N ARG A 54 3.27 0.43 8.85
CA ARG A 54 2.11 -0.18 8.17
C ARG A 54 2.16 -1.70 8.29
N PHE A 55 3.32 -2.31 8.09
CA PHE A 55 3.49 -3.75 8.27
C PHE A 55 3.28 -4.20 9.71
N GLU A 56 3.73 -3.41 10.68
CA GLU A 56 3.47 -3.72 12.08
C GLU A 56 1.97 -3.64 12.42
N ALA A 57 1.29 -2.63 11.89
CA ALA A 57 -0.16 -2.53 12.03
C ALA A 57 -0.87 -3.74 11.39
N MET A 58 -0.38 -4.20 10.24
CA MET A 58 -0.88 -5.41 9.59
C MET A 58 -0.77 -6.63 10.51
N ARG A 59 0.36 -6.81 11.19
CA ARG A 59 0.55 -7.89 12.15
C ARG A 59 -0.44 -7.81 13.31
N GLN A 60 -0.66 -6.62 13.83
CA GLN A 60 -1.60 -6.42 14.94
C GLN A 60 -3.02 -6.79 14.52
N LEU A 61 -3.45 -6.38 13.33
CA LEU A 61 -4.77 -6.76 12.82
C LEU A 61 -4.88 -8.26 12.58
N ALA A 62 -3.82 -8.90 12.10
CA ALA A 62 -3.80 -10.35 11.90
C ALA A 62 -3.96 -11.11 13.22
N ARG A 63 -3.34 -10.63 14.31
CA ARG A 63 -3.51 -11.20 15.65
C ARG A 63 -4.95 -11.12 16.16
N GLU A 64 -5.66 -10.08 15.73
CA GLU A 64 -7.08 -9.89 16.07
C GLU A 64 -8.02 -10.62 15.08
N GLU A 65 -7.45 -11.42 14.19
CA GLU A 65 -8.20 -12.14 13.15
C GLU A 65 -9.01 -11.22 12.25
N ILE A 66 -8.55 -9.99 12.04
CA ILE A 66 -9.14 -9.04 11.11
C ILE A 66 -8.44 -9.20 9.76
N MET A 67 -9.22 -9.48 8.72
CA MET A 67 -8.69 -9.62 7.36
C MET A 67 -8.02 -8.33 6.92
N ASN A 68 -6.77 -8.44 6.47
CA ASN A 68 -6.08 -7.30 5.90
C ASN A 68 -5.08 -7.74 4.81
N SER A 69 -4.66 -6.77 4.01
CA SER A 69 -3.92 -7.04 2.79
C SER A 69 -3.04 -5.84 2.42
N THR A 70 -2.19 -6.03 1.44
CA THR A 70 -1.46 -4.94 0.81
C THR A 70 -2.19 -4.49 -0.45
N VAL A 71 -2.38 -3.19 -0.59
CA VAL A 71 -2.85 -2.57 -1.82
C VAL A 71 -1.63 -1.98 -2.52
N PHE A 72 -1.15 -2.69 -3.53
CA PHE A 72 0.04 -2.33 -4.30
C PHE A 72 -0.39 -1.51 -5.52
N MET A 73 -0.80 -0.28 -5.25
CA MET A 73 -1.30 0.64 -6.27
C MET A 73 -0.90 2.07 -5.97
N PRO A 74 -0.51 2.84 -6.99
CA PRO A 74 -0.19 2.39 -8.34
C PRO A 74 1.18 1.74 -8.40
N ILE A 75 1.38 0.84 -9.36
CA ILE A 75 2.71 0.31 -9.67
C ILE A 75 3.42 1.40 -10.49
N MET A 76 4.39 2.05 -9.88
CA MET A 76 5.10 3.16 -10.52
C MET A 76 6.16 2.63 -11.48
N PRO A 77 6.03 2.90 -12.80
CA PRO A 77 7.00 2.43 -13.77
C PRO A 77 8.43 2.90 -13.45
N PHE A 78 9.38 1.98 -13.58
CA PHE A 78 10.83 2.24 -13.37
C PHE A 78 11.24 2.62 -11.95
N VAL A 79 10.28 2.63 -11.01
CA VAL A 79 10.56 2.96 -9.61
C VAL A 79 10.30 1.76 -8.70
N TYR A 80 9.11 1.19 -8.79
CA TYR A 80 8.68 0.09 -7.92
C TYR A 80 8.21 -1.14 -8.69
N ASP A 81 8.36 -1.16 -10.01
CA ASP A 81 7.87 -2.23 -10.87
C ASP A 81 8.87 -3.37 -11.08
N ASP A 82 10.05 -3.30 -10.47
CA ASP A 82 11.03 -4.37 -10.60
C ASP A 82 10.57 -5.64 -9.85
N GLU A 83 10.92 -6.78 -10.43
CA GLU A 83 10.54 -8.10 -9.91
C GLU A 83 10.94 -8.30 -8.46
N LYS A 84 12.13 -7.84 -8.08
CA LYS A 84 12.63 -7.97 -6.71
C LYS A 84 11.77 -7.20 -5.71
N ASN A 85 11.36 -5.96 -6.04
CA ASN A 85 10.51 -5.17 -5.17
C ASN A 85 9.14 -5.82 -5.01
N ILE A 86 8.55 -6.28 -6.11
CA ILE A 86 7.25 -6.96 -6.09
C ILE A 86 7.32 -8.22 -5.24
N GLU A 87 8.33 -9.04 -5.43
CA GLU A 87 8.52 -10.27 -4.66
C GLU A 87 8.65 -9.99 -3.16
N VAL A 88 9.45 -9.00 -2.78
CA VAL A 88 9.67 -8.66 -1.37
C VAL A 88 8.39 -8.14 -0.72
N VAL A 89 7.63 -7.29 -1.44
CA VAL A 89 6.35 -6.78 -0.94
C VAL A 89 5.36 -7.91 -0.71
N VAL A 90 5.21 -8.81 -1.67
CA VAL A 90 4.30 -9.96 -1.56
C VAL A 90 4.71 -10.88 -0.41
N ARG A 91 5.99 -11.20 -0.32
CA ARG A 91 6.53 -12.07 0.74
C ARG A 91 6.31 -11.47 2.11
N LYS A 92 6.63 -10.19 2.28
CA LYS A 92 6.46 -9.51 3.56
C LYS A 92 4.99 -9.36 3.95
N THR A 93 4.10 -9.18 2.99
CA THR A 93 2.66 -9.18 3.24
C THR A 93 2.22 -10.51 3.86
N GLY A 94 2.66 -11.62 3.30
CA GLY A 94 2.36 -12.94 3.86
C GLY A 94 2.96 -13.14 5.24
N ASP A 95 4.21 -12.73 5.45
CA ASP A 95 4.90 -12.86 6.74
C ASP A 95 4.23 -12.03 7.85
N CYS A 96 3.61 -10.93 7.49
CA CYS A 96 2.89 -10.07 8.45
C CYS A 96 1.42 -10.45 8.63
N GLY A 97 0.97 -11.54 8.03
CA GLY A 97 -0.39 -12.02 8.17
C GLY A 97 -1.40 -11.41 7.21
N GLY A 98 -0.93 -10.68 6.20
CA GLY A 98 -1.80 -10.20 5.12
C GLY A 98 -2.25 -11.38 4.26
N GLN A 99 -3.50 -11.36 3.82
CA GLN A 99 -4.10 -12.49 3.12
C GLN A 99 -3.97 -12.44 1.62
N TYR A 100 -3.78 -11.25 1.05
CA TYR A 100 -3.60 -11.09 -0.40
C TYR A 100 -2.91 -9.76 -0.71
N VAL A 101 -2.54 -9.60 -1.97
CA VAL A 101 -2.02 -8.35 -2.51
C VAL A 101 -2.92 -7.94 -3.67
N LEU A 102 -3.45 -6.74 -3.60
CA LEU A 102 -4.25 -6.17 -4.69
C LEU A 102 -3.36 -5.20 -5.46
N ASP A 103 -3.17 -5.45 -6.73
CA ASP A 103 -2.29 -4.64 -7.57
C ASP A 103 -3.05 -3.80 -8.58
N GLY A 104 -2.41 -2.76 -9.09
CA GLY A 104 -2.95 -1.91 -10.13
C GLY A 104 -1.91 -1.00 -10.75
N GLY A 105 -2.05 -0.73 -12.02
CA GLY A 105 -1.15 0.15 -12.76
C GLY A 105 -1.39 1.62 -12.43
N LEU A 106 -0.47 2.45 -12.89
CA LEU A 106 -0.58 3.89 -12.75
C LEU A 106 -1.69 4.43 -13.65
N THR A 107 -2.63 5.15 -13.05
CA THR A 107 -3.70 5.85 -13.78
C THR A 107 -3.48 7.35 -13.69
N LEU A 108 -3.45 8.02 -14.83
CA LEU A 108 -3.28 9.46 -14.93
C LEU A 108 -4.59 10.12 -15.36
N TRP A 109 -5.07 11.07 -14.58
CA TRP A 109 -6.35 11.73 -14.81
C TRP A 109 -6.18 13.22 -15.12
N GLY A 110 -7.00 13.70 -16.06
CA GLY A 110 -7.13 15.14 -16.35
C GLY A 110 -5.82 15.84 -16.60
N TYR A 111 -5.55 16.87 -15.85
CA TYR A 111 -4.37 17.73 -15.99
C TYR A 111 -3.05 16.97 -15.88
N CYS A 112 -2.95 16.05 -14.93
CA CYS A 112 -1.73 15.26 -14.76
C CYS A 112 -1.40 14.44 -16.01
N LYS A 113 -2.42 13.99 -16.74
CA LYS A 113 -2.25 13.20 -17.94
C LYS A 113 -1.55 13.96 -19.06
N THR A 114 -1.74 15.26 -19.15
CA THR A 114 -1.25 16.08 -20.26
C THR A 114 -0.04 16.94 -19.92
N HIS A 115 0.18 17.27 -18.65
CA HIS A 115 1.14 18.30 -18.29
C HIS A 115 2.29 17.89 -17.39
N ILE A 116 2.10 16.99 -16.45
CA ILE A 116 3.10 16.75 -15.41
C ILE A 116 3.70 15.35 -15.48
N SER A 117 2.87 14.35 -15.45
CA SER A 117 3.32 12.97 -15.24
C SER A 117 3.77 12.25 -16.50
N ILE A 118 3.27 12.68 -17.66
CA ILE A 118 3.50 11.96 -18.92
C ILE A 118 4.89 12.23 -19.50
N GLU A 119 5.37 13.45 -19.47
CA GLU A 119 6.64 13.79 -20.11
C GLU A 119 7.84 13.02 -19.55
N PRO A 120 8.03 12.94 -18.24
CA PRO A 120 9.12 12.12 -17.70
C PRO A 120 9.01 10.66 -18.11
N PHE A 121 7.80 10.08 -18.09
CA PHE A 121 7.59 8.69 -18.50
C PHE A 121 7.81 8.46 -19.98
N LYS A 122 7.38 9.38 -20.83
CA LYS A 122 7.62 9.29 -22.27
C LYS A 122 9.11 9.27 -22.59
N ASN A 123 9.88 10.15 -21.99
CA ASN A 123 11.31 10.20 -22.19
C ASN A 123 12.01 8.92 -21.71
N THR A 124 11.57 8.37 -20.61
CA THR A 124 12.10 7.12 -20.06
C THR A 124 11.79 5.93 -20.97
N ILE A 125 10.58 5.85 -21.49
CA ILE A 125 10.15 4.75 -22.37
C ILE A 125 10.89 4.78 -23.70
N ARG A 126 11.19 5.96 -24.23
CA ARG A 126 11.89 6.11 -25.51
C ARG A 126 13.39 5.87 -25.43
N SER A 127 13.96 6.02 -24.28
CA SER A 127 15.39 5.77 -24.05
C SER A 127 15.66 4.31 -23.73
#